data_855e18d22d0ae324b0ff33988f05fe52
#
_entry.id   855e18d22d0ae324b0ff33988f05fe52
#
_cell.length_a   1.000
_cell.length_b   1.000
_cell.length_c   1.000
_cell.angle_alpha   90.00
_cell.angle_beta   90.00
_cell.angle_gamma   90.00
#
_symmetry.space_group_name_H-M   'P 1'
#
loop_
_entity.id
_entity.type
_entity.pdbx_description
1 polymer ?
#
loop_
_entity_poly.entity_id
_entity_poly.type
_entity_poly.pdbx_seq_one_letter_code
_entity_poly.pdbx_strand_id
1 'polypeptide(L)'
;MNFLFSKVKCWLLLLPGMLFACSAQSVKKESISLIEGSPAVFAVEESYQIFLRIRKPALVKIKVGRSVFSGHTNGIRPSGSKVHAFTVPGKLLDKVGLYEVICQELPERRPYMREVKRFPEKSFMYEFKALPAENVRIFHIADIHNRITQATATAAAAGKFDLLILNGDLVEHMASPSSLETALVLAGNMTGGRLPVICTRGNHELRGKFAENITQYMPNHQGKLYYQVKCGPLYAVVLDGGEDKSDSHPAYGNTIDCTSFRKEQLEYLRSSALREEFKVAQSKYKLVICHIPFPRYMGKSTADEEKRLFTVYGEWSKELKTFLKPHLIVSGHVHRKLIQHGPDFPAPVLMGAALDKKTDIVSGSMLTLAKGKINVDFIDHLGKKGSGERISNP
;
A
#
# COMPACT_ATOMS: atom_id res chain seq x y z
N MET A 1 -62.39 25.30 62.33
CA MET A 1 -63.28 26.23 61.66
C MET A 1 -63.41 25.92 60.21
N ASN A 2 -64.46 25.23 59.87
CA ASN A 2 -65.34 25.36 58.68
C ASN A 2 -64.72 25.32 57.30
N PHE A 3 -65.04 24.20 56.61
CA PHE A 3 -65.94 24.03 55.41
C PHE A 3 -65.27 24.35 54.11
N LEU A 4 -65.39 23.60 53.02
CA LEU A 4 -66.55 22.95 52.35
C LEU A 4 -66.14 21.88 51.37
N PHE A 5 -66.91 20.82 51.30
CA PHE A 5 -66.92 19.79 50.33
C PHE A 5 -67.47 20.31 48.99
N SER A 6 -66.83 19.95 47.83
CA SER A 6 -67.49 19.98 46.54
C SER A 6 -67.23 18.69 45.80
N LYS A 7 -68.31 17.95 45.55
CA LYS A 7 -68.39 16.72 44.79
C LYS A 7 -68.23 17.04 43.25
N VAL A 8 -67.31 16.40 42.61
CA VAL A 8 -67.32 16.30 41.16
C VAL A 8 -67.39 14.83 40.73
N LYS A 9 -68.45 14.52 39.97
CA LYS A 9 -68.81 13.22 39.45
C LYS A 9 -67.74 12.74 38.43
N CYS A 10 -67.22 11.55 38.66
CA CYS A 10 -66.39 10.85 37.72
C CYS A 10 -67.26 10.17 36.66
N TRP A 11 -67.15 10.55 35.38
CA TRP A 11 -67.64 9.78 34.24
C TRP A 11 -66.54 8.82 33.78
N LEU A 12 -66.77 7.51 33.95
CA LEU A 12 -65.96 6.47 33.30
C LEU A 12 -66.29 6.41 31.85
N LEU A 13 -65.35 6.79 31.00
CA LEU A 13 -65.35 6.45 29.57
C LEU A 13 -64.47 5.20 29.39
N LEU A 14 -65.09 4.09 29.09
CA LEU A 14 -64.48 2.85 28.62
C LEU A 14 -63.94 3.06 27.21
N LEU A 15 -62.62 3.10 27.03
CA LEU A 15 -61.96 2.98 25.75
C LEU A 15 -61.48 1.54 25.53
N PRO A 16 -61.69 0.96 24.33
CA PRO A 16 -61.30 -0.43 24.07
C PRO A 16 -59.78 -0.57 24.01
N GLY A 17 -59.26 -1.60 24.70
CA GLY A 17 -57.85 -1.92 24.74
C GLY A 17 -57.30 -2.24 23.34
N MET A 18 -56.42 -1.39 22.84
CA MET A 18 -55.46 -1.76 21.77
C MET A 18 -54.28 -2.50 22.39
N LEU A 19 -54.29 -3.82 22.20
CA LEU A 19 -53.14 -4.67 22.41
C LEU A 19 -52.08 -4.30 21.38
N PHE A 20 -51.11 -3.48 21.76
CA PHE A 20 -49.87 -3.34 20.99
C PHE A 20 -49.08 -4.66 21.13
N ALA A 21 -49.20 -5.52 20.14
CA ALA A 21 -48.28 -6.61 19.94
C ALA A 21 -46.88 -6.02 19.65
N CYS A 22 -46.05 -5.98 20.68
CA CYS A 22 -44.64 -5.67 20.55
C CYS A 22 -43.98 -6.83 19.77
N SER A 23 -43.92 -6.72 18.42
CA SER A 23 -43.15 -7.63 17.62
C SER A 23 -41.67 -7.42 17.98
N ALA A 24 -41.11 -8.37 18.73
CA ALA A 24 -39.69 -8.46 18.92
C ALA A 24 -39.03 -8.66 17.53
N GLN A 25 -38.62 -7.56 16.92
CA GLN A 25 -37.69 -7.65 15.78
C GLN A 25 -36.44 -8.34 16.30
N SER A 26 -36.26 -9.59 15.90
CA SER A 26 -34.99 -10.28 16.05
C SER A 26 -33.93 -9.45 15.36
N VAL A 27 -33.09 -8.76 16.15
CA VAL A 27 -31.86 -8.14 15.66
C VAL A 27 -31.07 -9.28 15.04
N LYS A 28 -31.10 -9.39 13.71
CA LYS A 28 -30.20 -10.27 12.97
C LYS A 28 -28.81 -9.84 13.39
N LYS A 29 -28.14 -10.68 14.17
CA LYS A 29 -26.74 -10.53 14.53
C LYS A 29 -25.98 -10.48 13.21
N GLU A 30 -25.59 -9.27 12.75
CA GLU A 30 -24.75 -9.14 11.54
C GLU A 30 -23.55 -10.07 11.74
N SER A 31 -23.41 -11.05 10.88
CA SER A 31 -22.29 -11.96 10.93
C SER A 31 -21.04 -11.18 10.59
N ILE A 32 -20.16 -10.98 11.56
CA ILE A 32 -18.87 -10.30 11.37
C ILE A 32 -18.21 -10.93 10.14
N SER A 33 -17.84 -10.08 9.18
CA SER A 33 -17.13 -10.51 7.96
C SER A 33 -15.85 -11.28 8.32
N LEU A 34 -15.58 -12.38 7.60
CA LEU A 34 -14.31 -13.09 7.73
C LEU A 34 -13.13 -12.24 7.27
N ILE A 35 -13.36 -11.36 6.30
CA ILE A 35 -12.33 -10.43 5.81
C ILE A 35 -12.26 -9.22 6.73
N GLU A 36 -11.06 -8.85 7.11
CA GLU A 36 -10.77 -7.66 7.92
C GLU A 36 -10.40 -6.48 7.03
N GLY A 37 -11.30 -5.51 6.92
CA GLY A 37 -11.15 -4.35 6.02
C GLY A 37 -11.29 -4.73 4.54
N SER A 38 -10.71 -3.92 3.68
CA SER A 38 -10.68 -4.18 2.24
C SER A 38 -9.38 -4.87 1.83
N PRO A 39 -9.38 -5.62 0.71
CA PRO A 39 -8.16 -6.16 0.12
C PRO A 39 -7.17 -5.05 -0.26
N ALA A 40 -5.89 -5.40 -0.35
CA ALA A 40 -4.84 -4.58 -0.95
C ALA A 40 -4.40 -5.23 -2.27
N VAL A 41 -4.37 -4.47 -3.37
CA VAL A 41 -4.02 -4.98 -4.71
C VAL A 41 -2.73 -4.30 -5.16
N PHE A 42 -1.60 -4.98 -5.00
CA PHE A 42 -0.29 -4.44 -5.35
C PHE A 42 0.13 -4.85 -6.75
N ALA A 43 0.61 -3.88 -7.52
CA ALA A 43 1.21 -4.12 -8.83
C ALA A 43 2.67 -4.56 -8.67
N VAL A 44 3.00 -5.74 -9.19
CA VAL A 44 4.35 -6.33 -9.17
C VAL A 44 4.59 -7.01 -10.52
N GLU A 45 5.63 -6.64 -11.22
CA GLU A 45 5.92 -7.09 -12.57
C GLU A 45 4.72 -6.84 -13.51
N GLU A 46 4.23 -7.83 -14.20
CA GLU A 46 3.01 -7.81 -15.03
C GLU A 46 1.80 -8.42 -14.30
N SER A 47 1.83 -8.47 -12.97
CA SER A 47 0.84 -9.14 -12.14
C SER A 47 0.33 -8.23 -11.03
N TYR A 48 -0.77 -8.64 -10.42
CA TYR A 48 -1.25 -8.06 -9.17
C TYR A 48 -1.14 -9.09 -8.06
N GLN A 49 -0.59 -8.67 -6.93
CA GLN A 49 -0.60 -9.43 -5.68
C GLN A 49 -1.75 -8.92 -4.82
N ILE A 50 -2.76 -9.77 -4.61
CA ILE A 50 -3.94 -9.44 -3.81
C ILE A 50 -3.72 -9.97 -2.41
N PHE A 51 -3.61 -9.08 -1.44
CA PHE A 51 -3.46 -9.37 -0.02
C PHE A 51 -4.78 -9.21 0.71
N LEU A 52 -5.06 -10.14 1.61
CA LEU A 52 -6.27 -10.19 2.41
C LEU A 52 -5.92 -10.40 3.88
N ARG A 53 -6.55 -9.64 4.76
CA ARG A 53 -6.48 -9.86 6.22
C ARG A 53 -7.73 -10.64 6.65
N ILE A 54 -7.53 -11.72 7.40
CA ILE A 54 -8.59 -12.66 7.77
C ILE A 54 -8.71 -12.71 9.30
N ARG A 55 -9.95 -12.59 9.80
CA ARG A 55 -10.23 -12.51 11.25
C ARG A 55 -10.15 -13.86 11.96
N LYS A 56 -10.42 -14.95 11.24
CA LYS A 56 -10.46 -16.31 11.77
C LYS A 56 -9.78 -17.27 10.79
N PRO A 57 -9.22 -18.39 11.25
CA PRO A 57 -8.70 -19.40 10.35
C PRO A 57 -9.67 -19.74 9.22
N ALA A 58 -9.21 -19.65 7.97
CA ALA A 58 -10.04 -19.89 6.81
C ALA A 58 -9.23 -20.40 5.62
N LEU A 59 -9.84 -21.20 4.77
CA LEU A 59 -9.36 -21.46 3.42
C LEU A 59 -9.81 -20.29 2.54
N VAL A 60 -8.87 -19.71 1.81
CA VAL A 60 -9.14 -18.55 0.95
C VAL A 60 -8.74 -18.88 -0.49
N LYS A 61 -9.50 -18.37 -1.45
CA LYS A 61 -9.19 -18.40 -2.88
C LYS A 61 -9.70 -17.12 -3.54
N ILE A 62 -9.03 -16.73 -4.62
CA ILE A 62 -9.44 -15.61 -5.47
C ILE A 62 -9.94 -16.19 -6.79
N LYS A 63 -11.07 -15.68 -7.29
CA LYS A 63 -11.59 -16.00 -8.61
C LYS A 63 -11.64 -14.76 -9.48
N VAL A 64 -11.12 -14.84 -10.69
CA VAL A 64 -11.15 -13.79 -11.71
C VAL A 64 -11.68 -14.40 -13.01
N GLY A 65 -12.87 -14.02 -13.39
CA GLY A 65 -13.58 -14.66 -14.49
C GLY A 65 -13.75 -16.16 -14.25
N ARG A 66 -13.15 -17.00 -15.09
CA ARG A 66 -13.17 -18.47 -14.94
C ARG A 66 -11.97 -19.03 -14.15
N SER A 67 -10.94 -18.22 -13.93
CA SER A 67 -9.70 -18.65 -13.28
C SER A 67 -9.83 -18.58 -11.76
N VAL A 68 -9.31 -19.59 -11.07
CA VAL A 68 -9.28 -19.66 -9.60
C VAL A 68 -7.83 -19.75 -9.12
N PHE A 69 -7.47 -18.86 -8.21
CA PHE A 69 -6.16 -18.79 -7.58
C PHE A 69 -6.27 -19.23 -6.12
N SER A 70 -5.57 -20.29 -5.78
CA SER A 70 -5.49 -20.81 -4.41
C SER A 70 -4.04 -21.12 -4.10
N GLY A 71 -3.49 -20.49 -3.05
CA GLY A 71 -2.12 -20.76 -2.62
C GLY A 71 -1.98 -22.11 -1.90
N HIS A 72 -0.79 -22.70 -2.01
CA HIS A 72 -0.40 -23.83 -1.18
C HIS A 72 1.10 -23.77 -0.89
N THR A 73 1.51 -24.31 0.24
CA THR A 73 2.91 -24.56 0.57
C THR A 73 3.13 -26.05 0.58
N ASN A 74 3.88 -26.58 -0.38
CA ASN A 74 4.16 -28.01 -0.52
C ASN A 74 2.88 -28.90 -0.43
N GLY A 75 1.80 -28.49 -1.13
CA GLY A 75 0.54 -29.20 -1.16
C GLY A 75 -0.44 -28.84 -0.02
N ILE A 76 0.00 -28.13 1.00
CA ILE A 76 -0.84 -27.74 2.14
C ILE A 76 -1.42 -26.34 1.88
N ARG A 77 -2.75 -26.22 1.83
CA ARG A 77 -3.42 -24.92 1.75
C ARG A 77 -3.34 -24.21 3.10
N PRO A 78 -2.76 -22.98 3.19
CA PRO A 78 -2.69 -22.26 4.45
C PRO A 78 -4.12 -21.91 4.92
N SER A 79 -4.35 -22.04 6.22
CA SER A 79 -5.66 -21.72 6.83
C SER A 79 -5.52 -20.96 8.15
N GLY A 80 -4.36 -21.08 8.84
CA GLY A 80 -4.09 -20.39 10.10
C GLY A 80 -3.42 -19.02 9.92
N SER A 81 -3.06 -18.65 8.69
CA SER A 81 -2.44 -17.36 8.41
C SER A 81 -3.45 -16.23 8.56
N LYS A 82 -3.07 -15.16 9.24
CA LYS A 82 -3.87 -13.93 9.32
C LYS A 82 -3.89 -13.16 7.99
N VAL A 83 -2.82 -13.28 7.21
CA VAL A 83 -2.67 -12.64 5.91
C VAL A 83 -2.52 -13.71 4.82
N HIS A 84 -3.28 -13.57 3.76
CA HIS A 84 -3.19 -14.40 2.55
C HIS A 84 -2.84 -13.52 1.37
N ALA A 85 -1.93 -13.98 0.51
CA ALA A 85 -1.51 -13.30 -0.71
C ALA A 85 -1.70 -14.22 -1.93
N PHE A 86 -2.18 -13.64 -3.03
CA PHE A 86 -2.43 -14.35 -4.29
C PHE A 86 -1.89 -13.53 -5.45
N THR A 87 -1.10 -14.15 -6.31
CA THR A 87 -0.63 -13.52 -7.55
C THR A 87 -1.60 -13.81 -8.68
N VAL A 88 -2.11 -12.75 -9.30
CA VAL A 88 -3.06 -12.81 -10.41
C VAL A 88 -2.43 -12.13 -11.63
N PRO A 89 -2.45 -12.72 -12.83
CA PRO A 89 -1.94 -12.06 -14.03
C PRO A 89 -2.63 -10.72 -14.27
N GLY A 90 -1.85 -9.65 -14.47
CA GLY A 90 -2.38 -8.28 -14.61
C GLY A 90 -3.36 -8.16 -15.77
N LYS A 91 -2.98 -8.63 -16.95
CA LYS A 91 -3.86 -8.63 -18.15
C LYS A 91 -5.21 -9.31 -17.92
N LEU A 92 -5.26 -10.33 -17.06
CA LEU A 92 -6.52 -11.01 -16.75
C LEU A 92 -7.41 -10.13 -15.88
N LEU A 93 -6.87 -9.58 -14.79
CA LEU A 93 -7.63 -8.74 -13.87
C LEU A 93 -8.07 -7.42 -14.54
N ASP A 94 -7.18 -6.79 -15.30
CA ASP A 94 -7.49 -5.58 -16.08
C ASP A 94 -8.64 -5.80 -17.07
N LYS A 95 -8.64 -6.96 -17.76
CA LYS A 95 -9.69 -7.30 -18.72
C LYS A 95 -11.03 -7.60 -18.06
N VAL A 96 -11.02 -8.31 -16.92
CA VAL A 96 -12.25 -8.73 -16.23
C VAL A 96 -12.84 -7.59 -15.41
N GLY A 97 -12.00 -6.75 -14.81
CA GLY A 97 -12.43 -5.62 -13.97
C GLY A 97 -13.15 -6.01 -12.69
N LEU A 98 -13.04 -7.27 -12.28
CA LEU A 98 -13.75 -7.82 -11.13
C LEU A 98 -13.00 -9.03 -10.57
N TYR A 99 -12.94 -9.15 -9.25
CA TYR A 99 -12.49 -10.36 -8.59
C TYR A 99 -13.39 -10.74 -7.41
N GLU A 100 -13.48 -12.03 -7.16
CA GLU A 100 -14.25 -12.63 -6.08
C GLU A 100 -13.30 -13.24 -5.06
N VAL A 101 -13.44 -12.84 -3.80
CA VAL A 101 -12.77 -13.47 -2.66
C VAL A 101 -13.69 -14.50 -2.09
N ILE A 102 -13.27 -15.75 -2.05
CA ILE A 102 -14.04 -16.86 -1.52
C ILE A 102 -13.34 -17.37 -0.28
N CYS A 103 -14.03 -17.30 0.86
CA CYS A 103 -13.53 -17.72 2.17
C CYS A 103 -14.39 -18.85 2.74
N GLN A 104 -13.75 -19.88 3.22
CA GLN A 104 -14.38 -20.95 3.99
C GLN A 104 -13.74 -21.01 5.37
N GLU A 105 -14.52 -20.70 6.42
CA GLU A 105 -14.04 -20.80 7.80
C GLU A 105 -13.57 -22.24 8.06
N LEU A 106 -12.39 -22.36 8.67
CA LEU A 106 -11.82 -23.66 9.01
C LEU A 106 -11.63 -23.70 10.53
N PRO A 107 -12.24 -24.67 11.22
CA PRO A 107 -11.90 -24.92 12.62
C PRO A 107 -10.44 -25.37 12.73
N GLU A 108 -9.97 -25.58 13.93
CA GLU A 108 -8.64 -26.12 14.15
C GLU A 108 -8.33 -27.30 13.21
N ARG A 109 -7.17 -27.25 12.56
CA ARG A 109 -6.74 -28.30 11.64
C ARG A 109 -6.44 -29.58 12.41
N ARG A 110 -7.17 -30.64 12.07
CA ARG A 110 -7.02 -31.97 12.64
C ARG A 110 -6.48 -32.95 11.58
N PRO A 111 -6.02 -34.16 11.96
CA PRO A 111 -5.56 -35.16 10.99
C PRO A 111 -6.57 -35.45 9.89
N TYR A 112 -7.87 -35.49 10.23
CA TYR A 112 -8.98 -35.72 9.30
C TYR A 112 -10.01 -34.60 9.40
N MET A 113 -10.32 -33.94 8.27
CA MET A 113 -11.12 -32.72 8.19
C MET A 113 -12.44 -32.93 7.43
N ARG A 114 -13.13 -34.05 7.67
CA ARG A 114 -14.40 -34.35 6.99
C ARG A 114 -15.51 -33.34 7.25
N GLU A 115 -15.50 -32.72 8.43
CA GLU A 115 -16.47 -31.73 8.86
C GLU A 115 -16.32 -30.36 8.15
N VAL A 116 -15.24 -30.08 7.44
CA VAL A 116 -15.07 -28.84 6.69
C VAL A 116 -16.21 -28.58 5.72
N LYS A 117 -16.81 -29.64 5.16
CA LYS A 117 -17.99 -29.52 4.29
C LYS A 117 -19.21 -28.87 4.97
N ARG A 118 -19.25 -28.80 6.29
CA ARG A 118 -20.32 -28.14 7.06
C ARG A 118 -20.17 -26.63 7.16
N PHE A 119 -18.99 -26.09 6.82
CA PHE A 119 -18.73 -24.66 6.81
C PHE A 119 -18.96 -24.13 5.39
N PRO A 120 -19.98 -23.27 5.17
CA PRO A 120 -20.27 -22.76 3.84
C PRO A 120 -19.17 -21.81 3.36
N GLU A 121 -18.90 -21.84 2.06
CA GLU A 121 -18.11 -20.79 1.41
C GLU A 121 -18.88 -19.47 1.44
N LYS A 122 -18.18 -18.36 1.73
CA LYS A 122 -18.70 -17.00 1.65
C LYS A 122 -17.93 -16.25 0.57
N SER A 123 -18.66 -15.57 -0.30
CA SER A 123 -18.10 -14.83 -1.42
C SER A 123 -18.24 -13.32 -1.22
N PHE A 124 -17.19 -12.60 -1.58
CA PHE A 124 -17.13 -11.13 -1.54
C PHE A 124 -16.61 -10.63 -2.88
N MET A 125 -17.40 -9.79 -3.54
CA MET A 125 -17.08 -9.24 -4.85
C MET A 125 -16.42 -7.88 -4.74
N TYR A 126 -15.37 -7.66 -5.53
CA TYR A 126 -14.65 -6.38 -5.62
C TYR A 126 -14.49 -5.98 -7.07
N GLU A 127 -14.96 -4.78 -7.39
CA GLU A 127 -14.62 -4.16 -8.68
C GLU A 127 -13.12 -3.82 -8.70
N PHE A 128 -12.52 -3.90 -9.86
CA PHE A 128 -11.15 -3.46 -10.08
C PHE A 128 -11.08 -2.54 -11.30
N LYS A 129 -10.32 -1.47 -11.18
CA LYS A 129 -10.10 -0.51 -12.25
C LYS A 129 -8.64 -0.55 -12.67
N ALA A 130 -8.41 -1.02 -13.89
CA ALA A 130 -7.12 -0.90 -14.54
C ALA A 130 -6.72 0.57 -14.70
N LEU A 131 -5.43 0.85 -14.82
CA LEU A 131 -4.96 2.20 -15.14
C LEU A 131 -5.50 2.65 -16.50
N PRO A 132 -6.01 3.88 -16.62
CA PRO A 132 -6.41 4.43 -17.90
C PRO A 132 -5.18 4.61 -18.82
N ALA A 133 -5.39 4.53 -20.15
CA ALA A 133 -4.33 4.71 -21.13
C ALA A 133 -3.77 6.14 -21.13
N GLU A 134 -4.55 7.12 -20.68
CA GLU A 134 -4.21 8.55 -20.64
C GLU A 134 -4.76 9.22 -19.39
N ASN A 135 -4.20 10.37 -19.05
CA ASN A 135 -4.63 11.19 -17.90
C ASN A 135 -4.64 10.44 -16.57
N VAL A 136 -3.56 9.69 -16.31
CA VAL A 136 -3.41 8.90 -15.07
C VAL A 136 -3.16 9.82 -13.89
N ARG A 137 -3.91 9.63 -12.82
CA ARG A 137 -3.73 10.33 -11.54
C ARG A 137 -3.16 9.37 -10.51
N ILE A 138 -2.00 9.71 -9.97
CA ILE A 138 -1.29 8.89 -8.97
C ILE A 138 -1.25 9.67 -7.66
N PHE A 139 -1.82 9.09 -6.60
CA PHE A 139 -1.64 9.65 -5.26
C PHE A 139 -0.43 8.99 -4.60
N HIS A 140 0.50 9.81 -4.13
CA HIS A 140 1.72 9.38 -3.45
C HIS A 140 1.73 9.86 -2.01
N ILE A 141 2.08 8.95 -1.09
CA ILE A 141 2.25 9.22 0.32
C ILE A 141 3.41 8.41 0.91
N ALA A 142 4.13 9.00 1.86
CA ALA A 142 5.25 8.43 2.60
C ALA A 142 5.35 9.10 3.98
N ASP A 143 6.27 8.65 4.81
CA ASP A 143 6.66 9.32 6.07
C ASP A 143 5.48 9.60 7.00
N ILE A 144 4.52 8.69 7.09
CA ILE A 144 3.33 8.89 7.92
C ILE A 144 3.53 8.49 9.39
N HIS A 145 4.54 7.65 9.67
CA HIS A 145 4.93 7.27 11.03
C HIS A 145 3.72 6.95 11.93
N ASN A 146 2.92 5.94 11.55
CA ASN A 146 1.70 5.48 12.21
C ASN A 146 0.48 6.41 12.11
N ARG A 147 0.50 7.55 11.37
CA ARG A 147 -0.64 8.47 11.21
C ARG A 147 -1.62 7.96 10.15
N ILE A 148 -2.14 6.74 10.34
CA ILE A 148 -3.04 6.09 9.37
C ILE A 148 -4.29 6.93 9.08
N THR A 149 -4.88 7.52 10.13
CA THR A 149 -6.08 8.36 10.01
C THR A 149 -5.82 9.60 9.16
N GLN A 150 -4.75 10.34 9.48
CA GLN A 150 -4.36 11.55 8.72
C GLN A 150 -3.97 11.19 7.29
N ALA A 151 -3.24 10.10 7.07
CA ALA A 151 -2.87 9.61 5.75
C ALA A 151 -4.10 9.27 4.90
N THR A 152 -5.09 8.59 5.49
CA THR A 152 -6.36 8.27 4.82
C THR A 152 -7.15 9.56 4.50
N ALA A 153 -7.17 10.52 5.42
CA ALA A 153 -7.79 11.83 5.20
C ALA A 153 -7.08 12.63 4.08
N THR A 154 -5.74 12.54 3.99
CA THR A 154 -4.97 13.16 2.91
C THR A 154 -5.39 12.58 1.55
N ALA A 155 -5.54 11.25 1.44
CA ALA A 155 -6.00 10.60 0.22
C ALA A 155 -7.43 11.05 -0.16
N ALA A 156 -8.33 11.16 0.82
CA ALA A 156 -9.69 11.65 0.60
C ALA A 156 -9.69 13.12 0.11
N ALA A 157 -8.87 13.98 0.72
CA ALA A 157 -8.70 15.38 0.33
C ALA A 157 -8.08 15.54 -1.08
N ALA A 158 -7.22 14.60 -1.48
CA ALA A 158 -6.64 14.56 -2.83
C ALA A 158 -7.69 14.24 -3.92
N GLY A 159 -8.83 13.64 -3.53
CA GLY A 159 -9.92 13.30 -4.44
C GLY A 159 -9.63 12.01 -5.24
N LYS A 160 -10.24 11.90 -6.43
CA LYS A 160 -10.12 10.67 -7.24
C LYS A 160 -8.69 10.50 -7.77
N PHE A 161 -8.18 9.29 -7.70
CA PHE A 161 -6.92 8.85 -8.32
C PHE A 161 -7.09 7.44 -8.88
N ASP A 162 -6.13 7.01 -9.71
CA ASP A 162 -6.16 5.74 -10.43
C ASP A 162 -5.14 4.75 -9.88
N LEU A 163 -4.09 5.25 -9.21
CA LEU A 163 -3.02 4.45 -8.60
C LEU A 163 -2.58 5.10 -7.29
N LEU A 164 -2.26 4.27 -6.30
CA LEU A 164 -1.68 4.69 -5.03
C LEU A 164 -0.19 4.29 -4.99
N ILE A 165 0.68 5.19 -4.53
CA ILE A 165 2.05 4.86 -4.15
C ILE A 165 2.19 5.03 -2.64
N LEU A 166 2.48 3.93 -1.94
CA LEU A 166 2.90 3.89 -0.54
C LEU A 166 4.42 3.80 -0.51
N ASN A 167 5.10 4.87 -0.13
CA ASN A 167 6.54 5.00 -0.35
C ASN A 167 7.35 5.04 0.95
N GLY A 168 7.13 4.05 1.82
CA GLY A 168 7.94 3.82 3.02
C GLY A 168 7.69 4.76 4.20
N ASP A 169 8.31 4.42 5.32
CA ASP A 169 8.15 5.06 6.63
C ASP A 169 6.66 5.20 7.01
N LEU A 170 5.91 4.12 6.74
CA LEU A 170 4.50 4.01 7.10
C LEU A 170 4.32 3.77 8.60
N VAL A 171 5.36 3.23 9.24
CA VAL A 171 5.42 2.99 10.69
C VAL A 171 6.59 3.75 11.31
N GLU A 172 6.54 3.96 12.63
CA GLU A 172 7.69 4.45 13.37
C GLU A 172 8.75 3.33 13.56
N HIS A 173 8.30 2.10 13.85
CA HIS A 173 9.12 0.90 13.96
C HIS A 173 8.27 -0.35 13.80
N MET A 174 8.84 -1.46 13.38
CA MET A 174 8.23 -2.79 13.36
C MET A 174 8.19 -3.42 14.76
N ALA A 175 7.56 -2.72 15.71
CA ALA A 175 7.55 -3.09 17.13
C ALA A 175 6.44 -4.08 17.51
N SER A 176 5.41 -4.22 16.67
CA SER A 176 4.23 -5.07 16.94
C SER A 176 3.79 -5.82 15.69
N PRO A 177 3.04 -6.93 15.83
CA PRO A 177 2.44 -7.61 14.68
C PRO A 177 1.55 -6.69 13.83
N SER A 178 0.86 -5.72 14.45
CA SER A 178 0.03 -4.76 13.72
C SER A 178 0.84 -3.80 12.85
N SER A 179 2.09 -3.53 13.19
CA SER A 179 2.98 -2.72 12.35
C SER A 179 3.20 -3.36 10.98
N LEU A 180 3.27 -4.69 10.90
CA LEU A 180 3.39 -5.44 9.65
C LEU A 180 2.19 -5.23 8.72
N GLU A 181 1.00 -4.99 9.27
CA GLU A 181 -0.23 -4.86 8.49
C GLU A 181 -0.46 -3.42 7.97
N THR A 182 0.35 -2.44 8.38
CA THR A 182 0.10 -1.01 8.11
C THR A 182 -0.05 -0.71 6.62
N ALA A 183 0.81 -1.26 5.76
CA ALA A 183 0.71 -1.08 4.31
C ALA A 183 -0.60 -1.66 3.75
N LEU A 184 -1.05 -2.82 4.26
CA LEU A 184 -2.30 -3.46 3.86
C LEU A 184 -3.52 -2.65 4.30
N VAL A 185 -3.47 -2.11 5.53
CA VAL A 185 -4.53 -1.24 6.08
C VAL A 185 -4.67 0.03 5.25
N LEU A 186 -3.57 0.71 4.96
CA LEU A 186 -3.56 1.93 4.16
C LEU A 186 -4.08 1.67 2.74
N ALA A 187 -3.54 0.66 2.06
CA ALA A 187 -3.97 0.28 0.73
C ALA A 187 -5.48 -0.02 0.70
N GLY A 188 -5.96 -0.84 1.65
CA GLY A 188 -7.38 -1.16 1.78
C GLY A 188 -8.26 0.05 2.04
N ASN A 189 -7.87 0.93 2.99
CA ASN A 189 -8.63 2.13 3.35
C ASN A 189 -8.73 3.14 2.20
N MET A 190 -7.63 3.34 1.46
CA MET A 190 -7.55 4.37 0.42
C MET A 190 -8.09 3.90 -0.94
N THR A 191 -8.04 2.60 -1.23
CA THR A 191 -8.44 2.07 -2.54
C THR A 191 -9.71 1.21 -2.52
N GLY A 192 -10.08 0.70 -1.35
CA GLY A 192 -11.20 -0.26 -1.22
C GLY A 192 -10.94 -1.58 -1.94
N GLY A 193 -9.69 -1.90 -2.26
CA GLY A 193 -9.33 -3.06 -3.09
C GLY A 193 -9.63 -2.89 -4.57
N ARG A 194 -9.90 -1.67 -5.03
CA ARG A 194 -10.39 -1.38 -6.39
C ARG A 194 -9.33 -0.81 -7.32
N LEU A 195 -8.21 -0.33 -6.79
CA LEU A 195 -7.16 0.33 -7.55
C LEU A 195 -5.81 -0.35 -7.31
N PRO A 196 -4.91 -0.33 -8.30
CA PRO A 196 -3.56 -0.81 -8.10
C PRO A 196 -2.79 0.07 -7.11
N VAL A 197 -1.90 -0.57 -6.37
CA VAL A 197 -1.00 0.07 -5.41
C VAL A 197 0.43 -0.33 -5.74
N ILE A 198 1.37 0.61 -5.71
CA ILE A 198 2.81 0.34 -5.67
C ILE A 198 3.28 0.62 -4.25
N CYS A 199 4.09 -0.26 -3.69
CA CYS A 199 4.58 -0.10 -2.33
C CYS A 199 6.07 -0.41 -2.27
N THR A 200 6.83 0.46 -1.60
CA THR A 200 8.20 0.20 -1.19
C THR A 200 8.33 0.46 0.30
N ARG A 201 9.28 -0.18 0.97
CA ARG A 201 9.54 0.12 2.37
C ARG A 201 10.49 1.32 2.52
N GLY A 202 10.40 1.99 3.67
CA GLY A 202 11.39 2.97 4.09
C GLY A 202 12.40 2.38 5.07
N ASN A 203 13.21 3.23 5.63
CA ASN A 203 14.24 2.80 6.58
C ASN A 203 13.64 2.48 7.98
N HIS A 204 12.51 3.04 8.36
CA HIS A 204 11.84 2.72 9.62
C HIS A 204 11.24 1.31 9.63
N GLU A 205 10.92 0.74 8.48
CA GLU A 205 10.47 -0.64 8.35
C GLU A 205 11.58 -1.69 8.56
N LEU A 206 12.86 -1.29 8.65
CA LEU A 206 13.96 -2.19 9.00
C LEU A 206 14.17 -2.30 10.53
N ARG A 207 13.51 -1.46 11.32
CA ARG A 207 13.76 -1.31 12.75
C ARG A 207 12.71 -2.04 13.58
N GLY A 208 13.14 -2.88 14.49
CA GLY A 208 12.25 -3.52 15.47
C GLY A 208 12.09 -5.02 15.27
N LYS A 209 11.49 -5.65 16.28
CA LYS A 209 11.40 -7.11 16.44
C LYS A 209 10.77 -7.84 15.24
N PHE A 210 9.83 -7.20 14.54
CA PHE A 210 9.08 -7.84 13.48
C PHE A 210 9.59 -7.49 12.07
N ALA A 211 10.69 -6.73 11.95
CA ALA A 211 11.23 -6.33 10.65
C ALA A 211 11.56 -7.54 9.74
N GLU A 212 12.06 -8.65 10.31
CA GLU A 212 12.38 -9.87 9.58
C GLU A 212 11.16 -10.55 8.91
N ASN A 213 9.94 -10.24 9.34
CA ASN A 213 8.72 -10.85 8.84
C ASN A 213 8.06 -10.03 7.70
N ILE A 214 8.63 -8.88 7.34
CA ILE A 214 7.97 -7.88 6.49
C ILE A 214 7.62 -8.41 5.09
N THR A 215 8.43 -9.31 4.53
CA THR A 215 8.20 -9.88 3.19
C THR A 215 6.90 -10.65 3.05
N GLN A 216 6.32 -11.12 4.17
CA GLN A 216 5.02 -11.80 4.18
C GLN A 216 3.84 -10.83 4.10
N TYR A 217 4.08 -9.54 4.31
CA TYR A 217 3.06 -8.49 4.42
C TYR A 217 3.22 -7.37 3.39
N MET A 218 4.26 -7.43 2.57
CA MET A 218 4.51 -6.46 1.51
C MET A 218 4.62 -7.13 0.14
N PRO A 219 4.29 -6.39 -0.94
CA PRO A 219 4.51 -6.89 -2.28
C PRO A 219 5.99 -7.18 -2.51
N ASN A 220 6.26 -8.28 -3.18
CA ASN A 220 7.63 -8.67 -3.44
C ASN A 220 7.72 -9.51 -4.73
N HIS A 221 8.89 -9.52 -5.35
CA HIS A 221 9.20 -10.42 -6.44
C HIS A 221 10.18 -11.49 -5.94
N GLN A 222 9.72 -12.75 -5.80
CA GLN A 222 10.54 -13.88 -5.32
C GLN A 222 11.23 -13.59 -3.97
N GLY A 223 10.53 -12.92 -3.03
CA GLY A 223 11.05 -12.54 -1.73
C GLY A 223 11.89 -11.26 -1.73
N LYS A 224 12.13 -10.62 -2.89
CA LYS A 224 12.85 -9.35 -2.98
C LYS A 224 11.86 -8.17 -2.96
N LEU A 225 12.17 -7.14 -2.16
CA LEU A 225 11.36 -5.92 -2.02
C LEU A 225 11.71 -4.84 -3.06
N TYR A 226 12.52 -5.19 -4.07
CA TYR A 226 12.79 -4.39 -5.25
C TYR A 226 12.32 -5.16 -6.48
N TYR A 227 11.67 -4.48 -7.41
CA TYR A 227 11.02 -5.10 -8.56
C TYR A 227 10.64 -4.04 -9.60
N GLN A 228 10.22 -4.49 -10.76
CA GLN A 228 9.62 -3.61 -11.76
C GLN A 228 8.09 -3.68 -11.72
N VAL A 229 7.43 -2.69 -12.29
CA VAL A 229 5.97 -2.65 -12.45
C VAL A 229 5.65 -2.23 -13.87
N LYS A 230 4.81 -3.02 -14.54
CA LYS A 230 4.21 -2.70 -15.83
C LYS A 230 2.71 -2.62 -15.68
N CYS A 231 2.17 -1.41 -15.70
CA CYS A 231 0.76 -1.19 -15.42
C CYS A 231 0.22 -0.06 -16.31
N GLY A 232 -0.62 -0.41 -17.30
CA GLY A 232 -1.12 0.55 -18.28
C GLY A 232 0.02 1.32 -18.97
N PRO A 233 -0.03 2.67 -19.01
CA PRO A 233 1.01 3.50 -19.63
C PRO A 233 2.25 3.69 -18.76
N LEU A 234 2.28 3.09 -17.55
CA LEU A 234 3.34 3.25 -16.57
C LEU A 234 4.29 2.07 -16.59
N TYR A 235 5.59 2.40 -16.63
CA TYR A 235 6.67 1.50 -16.26
C TYR A 235 7.37 2.08 -15.03
N ALA A 236 7.52 1.31 -13.98
CA ALA A 236 8.22 1.76 -12.79
C ALA A 236 9.26 0.73 -12.33
N VAL A 237 10.39 1.23 -11.80
CA VAL A 237 11.35 0.43 -11.04
C VAL A 237 11.23 0.82 -9.59
N VAL A 238 10.91 -0.13 -8.75
CA VAL A 238 10.86 0.01 -7.29
C VAL A 238 12.21 -0.42 -6.73
N LEU A 239 12.87 0.47 -6.01
CA LEU A 239 14.13 0.22 -5.32
C LEU A 239 13.95 0.42 -3.82
N ASP A 240 14.76 -0.29 -3.05
CA ASP A 240 14.77 -0.22 -1.60
C ASP A 240 16.12 0.31 -1.11
N GLY A 241 16.16 1.53 -0.63
CA GLY A 241 17.39 2.18 -0.16
C GLY A 241 17.98 1.57 1.12
N GLY A 242 17.22 0.75 1.83
CA GLY A 242 17.63 0.27 3.14
C GLY A 242 17.67 1.40 4.18
N GLU A 243 18.66 1.39 5.06
CA GLU A 243 18.88 2.44 6.06
C GLU A 243 19.67 3.63 5.50
N ASP A 244 19.54 4.76 6.16
CA ASP A 244 20.12 6.05 5.75
C ASP A 244 21.54 6.30 6.29
N LYS A 245 22.05 5.41 7.15
CA LYS A 245 23.40 5.45 7.73
C LYS A 245 24.18 4.18 7.37
N SER A 246 25.48 4.17 7.69
CA SER A 246 26.31 2.97 7.51
C SER A 246 25.84 1.80 8.36
N ASP A 247 26.07 0.58 7.91
CA ASP A 247 25.71 -0.65 8.63
C ASP A 247 26.40 -0.75 9.99
N SER A 248 27.60 -0.14 10.13
CA SER A 248 28.36 -0.05 11.38
C SER A 248 27.85 1.01 12.35
N HIS A 249 26.82 1.79 11.98
CA HIS A 249 26.30 2.81 12.87
C HIS A 249 25.79 2.19 14.19
N PRO A 250 26.20 2.70 15.37
CA PRO A 250 25.89 2.09 16.67
C PRO A 250 24.41 1.83 16.93
N ALA A 251 23.51 2.65 16.34
CA ALA A 251 22.07 2.50 16.49
C ALA A 251 21.53 1.17 15.90
N TYR A 252 22.27 0.52 15.02
CA TYR A 252 21.81 -0.71 14.35
C TYR A 252 22.33 -1.99 14.98
N GLY A 253 23.36 -1.90 15.87
CA GLY A 253 23.87 -3.04 16.61
C GLY A 253 24.31 -4.21 15.72
N ASN A 254 24.82 -3.94 14.52
CA ASN A 254 25.20 -4.95 13.50
C ASN A 254 24.03 -5.86 13.05
N THR A 255 22.79 -5.40 13.13
CA THR A 255 21.60 -6.19 12.74
C THR A 255 21.19 -6.01 11.29
N ILE A 256 21.86 -5.16 10.52
CA ILE A 256 21.56 -4.87 9.12
C ILE A 256 22.79 -5.06 8.23
N ASP A 257 22.56 -5.35 6.96
CA ASP A 257 23.56 -5.38 5.88
C ASP A 257 22.98 -4.70 4.63
N CYS A 258 22.70 -3.41 4.75
CA CYS A 258 22.16 -2.63 3.65
C CYS A 258 23.18 -2.37 2.54
N THR A 259 24.46 -2.45 2.85
CA THR A 259 25.53 -2.31 1.86
C THR A 259 25.50 -3.43 0.83
N SER A 260 25.42 -4.70 1.27
CA SER A 260 25.27 -5.84 0.38
C SER A 260 23.94 -5.81 -0.36
N PHE A 261 22.87 -5.47 0.35
CA PHE A 261 21.52 -5.35 -0.23
C PHE A 261 21.42 -4.31 -1.36
N ARG A 262 22.10 -3.17 -1.23
CA ARG A 262 22.16 -2.17 -2.31
C ARG A 262 22.99 -2.65 -3.50
N LYS A 263 24.05 -3.43 -3.27
CA LYS A 263 24.84 -4.06 -4.34
C LYS A 263 24.04 -5.10 -5.10
N GLU A 264 23.22 -5.91 -4.42
CA GLU A 264 22.30 -6.83 -5.10
C GLU A 264 21.35 -6.07 -6.06
N GLN A 265 20.85 -4.92 -5.64
CA GLN A 265 20.01 -4.09 -6.51
C GLN A 265 20.77 -3.46 -7.66
N LEU A 266 22.05 -3.14 -7.49
CA LEU A 266 22.92 -2.71 -8.58
C LEU A 266 23.07 -3.83 -9.62
N GLU A 267 23.28 -5.06 -9.18
CA GLU A 267 23.35 -6.20 -10.10
C GLU A 267 22.01 -6.48 -10.77
N TYR A 268 20.90 -6.29 -10.06
CA TYR A 268 19.56 -6.34 -10.65
C TYR A 268 19.39 -5.27 -11.75
N LEU A 269 19.79 -4.01 -11.52
CA LEU A 269 19.76 -2.95 -12.51
C LEU A 269 20.66 -3.24 -13.72
N ARG A 270 21.76 -3.97 -13.51
CA ARG A 270 22.73 -4.40 -14.56
C ARG A 270 22.33 -5.68 -15.28
N SER A 271 21.34 -6.39 -14.77
CA SER A 271 20.93 -7.66 -15.38
C SER A 271 20.51 -7.49 -16.84
N SER A 272 20.90 -8.43 -17.68
CA SER A 272 20.55 -8.40 -19.11
C SER A 272 19.03 -8.41 -19.31
N ALA A 273 18.32 -9.17 -18.48
CA ALA A 273 16.86 -9.25 -18.53
C ALA A 273 16.21 -7.89 -18.30
N LEU A 274 16.62 -7.15 -17.24
CA LEU A 274 16.03 -5.84 -16.94
C LEU A 274 16.44 -4.78 -17.98
N ARG A 275 17.69 -4.82 -18.47
CA ARG A 275 18.15 -3.92 -19.53
C ARG A 275 17.43 -4.14 -20.85
N GLU A 276 17.12 -5.37 -21.22
CA GLU A 276 16.26 -5.63 -22.39
C GLU A 276 14.85 -5.09 -22.18
N GLU A 277 14.28 -5.26 -20.97
CA GLU A 277 12.99 -4.64 -20.63
C GLU A 277 13.05 -3.10 -20.77
N PHE A 278 14.12 -2.45 -20.34
CA PHE A 278 14.29 -1.01 -20.52
C PHE A 278 14.30 -0.57 -21.97
N LYS A 279 14.91 -1.38 -22.87
CA LYS A 279 14.96 -1.10 -24.31
C LYS A 279 13.59 -1.25 -24.97
N VAL A 280 12.83 -2.29 -24.58
CA VAL A 280 11.54 -2.59 -25.19
C VAL A 280 10.37 -1.89 -24.50
N ALA A 281 10.59 -1.32 -23.30
CA ALA A 281 9.56 -0.60 -22.58
C ALA A 281 9.11 0.66 -23.36
N GLN A 282 8.07 0.51 -24.16
CA GLN A 282 7.41 1.61 -24.87
C GLN A 282 6.43 2.39 -23.97
N SER A 283 6.61 2.27 -22.67
CA SER A 283 5.75 2.93 -21.71
C SER A 283 5.87 4.44 -21.82
N LYS A 284 4.73 5.10 -21.81
CA LYS A 284 4.63 6.57 -21.95
C LYS A 284 5.27 7.30 -20.78
N TYR A 285 5.26 6.67 -19.60
CA TYR A 285 5.81 7.23 -18.36
C TYR A 285 6.72 6.20 -17.67
N LYS A 286 7.93 6.63 -17.31
CA LYS A 286 8.93 5.82 -16.63
C LYS A 286 9.27 6.45 -15.30
N LEU A 287 9.00 5.76 -14.19
CA LEU A 287 9.26 6.23 -12.85
C LEU A 287 10.30 5.33 -12.15
N VAL A 288 11.03 5.93 -11.21
CA VAL A 288 11.74 5.17 -10.18
C VAL A 288 11.08 5.51 -8.84
N ILE A 289 10.78 4.50 -8.05
CA ILE A 289 10.16 4.66 -6.73
C ILE A 289 11.16 4.13 -5.72
N CYS A 290 11.64 5.01 -4.85
CA CYS A 290 12.58 4.67 -3.78
C CYS A 290 12.34 5.62 -2.61
N HIS A 291 12.15 5.09 -1.42
CA HIS A 291 11.90 5.91 -0.25
C HIS A 291 13.01 6.93 -0.01
N ILE A 292 14.27 6.45 0.04
CA ILE A 292 15.44 7.34 0.16
C ILE A 292 15.70 8.04 -1.16
N PRO A 293 15.76 9.38 -1.19
CA PRO A 293 16.08 10.16 -2.41
C PRO A 293 17.57 10.03 -2.75
N PHE A 294 18.01 8.84 -3.17
CA PHE A 294 19.40 8.46 -3.34
C PHE A 294 20.24 9.42 -4.20
N PRO A 295 19.72 10.06 -5.29
CA PRO A 295 20.55 10.97 -6.05
C PRO A 295 20.99 12.21 -5.27
N ARG A 296 20.23 12.58 -4.24
CA ARG A 296 20.55 13.71 -3.34
C ARG A 296 21.83 13.47 -2.52
N TYR A 297 22.15 12.22 -2.27
CA TYR A 297 23.28 11.82 -1.41
C TYR A 297 24.56 11.54 -2.18
N MET A 298 24.54 11.56 -3.51
CA MET A 298 25.74 11.36 -4.32
C MET A 298 26.81 12.42 -4.01
N GLY A 299 28.04 11.99 -3.71
CA GLY A 299 29.19 12.86 -3.54
C GLY A 299 29.23 13.73 -2.27
N LYS A 300 28.40 13.45 -1.27
CA LYS A 300 28.26 14.33 -0.08
C LYS A 300 29.03 13.90 1.17
N SER A 301 29.68 12.74 1.20
CA SER A 301 30.32 12.26 2.44
C SER A 301 31.82 12.30 2.44
N THR A 302 32.38 12.54 3.62
CA THR A 302 33.82 12.54 3.93
C THR A 302 34.26 11.29 4.69
N ALA A 303 33.32 10.51 5.27
CA ALA A 303 33.65 9.27 6.00
C ALA A 303 33.72 8.07 5.04
N ASP A 304 34.73 7.18 5.21
CA ASP A 304 34.96 6.07 4.26
C ASP A 304 33.79 5.09 4.10
N GLU A 305 33.05 4.79 5.16
CA GLU A 305 31.87 3.91 5.10
C GLU A 305 30.66 4.58 4.43
N GLU A 306 30.39 5.83 4.78
CA GLU A 306 29.38 6.63 4.13
C GLU A 306 29.72 6.83 2.65
N LYS A 307 31.01 6.97 2.31
CA LYS A 307 31.46 7.05 0.92
C LYS A 307 31.12 5.81 0.11
N ARG A 308 31.17 4.60 0.70
CA ARG A 308 30.73 3.36 0.05
C ARG A 308 29.24 3.36 -0.25
N LEU A 309 28.42 3.81 0.69
CA LEU A 309 26.97 4.00 0.52
C LEU A 309 26.68 4.90 -0.69
N PHE A 310 27.33 6.05 -0.75
CA PHE A 310 27.12 7.05 -1.80
C PHE A 310 27.72 6.62 -3.16
N THR A 311 28.75 5.78 -3.17
CA THR A 311 29.28 5.20 -4.41
C THR A 311 28.22 4.31 -5.09
N VAL A 312 27.53 3.44 -4.34
CA VAL A 312 26.48 2.58 -4.91
C VAL A 312 25.31 3.42 -5.46
N TYR A 313 24.91 4.49 -4.79
CA TYR A 313 23.88 5.40 -5.30
C TYR A 313 24.30 6.12 -6.59
N GLY A 314 25.58 6.48 -6.71
CA GLY A 314 26.13 7.02 -7.94
C GLY A 314 26.07 6.00 -9.09
N GLU A 315 26.36 4.73 -8.82
CA GLU A 315 26.25 3.66 -9.78
C GLU A 315 24.81 3.37 -10.19
N TRP A 316 23.84 3.35 -9.23
CA TRP A 316 22.41 3.26 -9.55
C TRP A 316 21.99 4.40 -10.48
N SER A 317 22.41 5.61 -10.16
CA SER A 317 22.06 6.81 -10.94
C SER A 317 22.61 6.70 -12.37
N LYS A 318 23.84 6.21 -12.53
CA LYS A 318 24.45 5.98 -13.84
C LYS A 318 23.69 4.95 -14.68
N GLU A 319 23.35 3.79 -14.07
CA GLU A 319 22.59 2.73 -14.75
C GLU A 319 21.20 3.23 -15.17
N LEU A 320 20.48 3.90 -14.27
CA LEU A 320 19.16 4.46 -14.54
C LEU A 320 19.19 5.53 -15.62
N LYS A 321 20.16 6.45 -15.54
CA LYS A 321 20.35 7.53 -16.56
C LYS A 321 20.66 6.98 -17.94
N THR A 322 21.46 5.93 -17.99
CA THR A 322 21.92 5.34 -19.25
C THR A 322 20.84 4.50 -19.93
N PHE A 323 20.19 3.63 -19.18
CA PHE A 323 19.33 2.59 -19.73
C PHE A 323 17.83 2.87 -19.57
N LEU A 324 17.35 3.16 -18.37
CA LEU A 324 15.92 3.41 -18.12
C LEU A 324 15.50 4.80 -18.65
N LYS A 325 16.29 5.83 -18.39
CA LYS A 325 15.95 7.24 -18.64
C LYS A 325 14.60 7.59 -18.00
N PRO A 326 14.52 7.55 -16.66
CA PRO A 326 13.25 7.82 -15.98
C PRO A 326 12.84 9.28 -16.16
N HIS A 327 11.54 9.54 -16.09
CA HIS A 327 10.99 10.91 -16.13
C HIS A 327 10.96 11.55 -14.77
N LEU A 328 10.83 10.73 -13.71
CA LEU A 328 10.75 11.20 -12.32
C LEU A 328 11.21 10.10 -11.36
N ILE A 329 11.91 10.48 -10.31
CA ILE A 329 12.15 9.65 -9.13
C ILE A 329 11.19 10.12 -8.04
N VAL A 330 10.41 9.21 -7.48
CA VAL A 330 9.43 9.48 -6.42
C VAL A 330 9.99 8.97 -5.10
N SER A 331 10.17 9.89 -4.15
CA SER A 331 10.81 9.61 -2.85
C SER A 331 10.07 10.24 -1.66
N GLY A 332 10.42 9.83 -0.45
CA GLY A 332 10.00 10.37 0.84
C GLY A 332 11.21 10.79 1.68
N HIS A 333 11.28 10.30 2.92
CA HIS A 333 12.43 10.31 3.84
C HIS A 333 12.82 11.67 4.44
N VAL A 334 12.79 12.74 3.66
CA VAL A 334 13.29 14.05 4.12
C VAL A 334 12.23 14.94 4.75
N HIS A 335 10.99 14.47 4.85
CA HIS A 335 9.83 15.18 5.42
C HIS A 335 9.67 16.60 4.83
N ARG A 336 9.86 16.73 3.51
CA ARG A 336 9.72 18.00 2.78
C ARG A 336 8.92 17.79 1.51
N LYS A 337 8.26 18.84 1.06
CA LYS A 337 7.49 18.88 -0.18
C LYS A 337 8.27 19.70 -1.20
N LEU A 338 9.07 19.07 -2.05
CA LEU A 338 9.86 19.76 -3.07
C LEU A 338 10.25 18.80 -4.21
N ILE A 339 10.61 19.38 -5.34
CA ILE A 339 11.25 18.68 -6.45
C ILE A 339 12.67 19.22 -6.57
N GLN A 340 13.64 18.32 -6.62
CA GLN A 340 15.05 18.66 -6.72
C GLN A 340 15.62 18.21 -8.06
N HIS A 341 16.33 19.11 -8.72
CA HIS A 341 17.08 18.85 -9.94
C HIS A 341 18.58 18.82 -9.64
N GLY A 342 19.34 18.08 -10.44
CA GLY A 342 20.79 18.04 -10.37
C GLY A 342 21.38 17.57 -11.69
N PRO A 343 22.59 18.04 -12.07
CA PRO A 343 23.20 17.69 -13.35
C PRO A 343 23.50 16.19 -13.46
N ASP A 344 23.79 15.54 -12.35
CA ASP A 344 24.13 14.12 -12.28
C ASP A 344 22.91 13.23 -11.91
N PHE A 345 21.76 13.83 -11.65
CA PHE A 345 20.56 13.07 -11.35
C PHE A 345 20.05 12.37 -12.61
N PRO A 346 19.57 11.10 -12.51
CA PRO A 346 18.99 10.41 -13.66
C PRO A 346 17.65 10.99 -14.09
N ALA A 347 16.95 11.70 -13.17
CA ALA A 347 15.73 12.44 -13.39
C ALA A 347 15.50 13.42 -12.21
N PRO A 348 14.56 14.37 -12.32
CA PRO A 348 14.09 15.13 -11.16
C PRO A 348 13.66 14.19 -10.02
N VAL A 349 13.91 14.60 -8.78
CA VAL A 349 13.56 13.83 -7.57
C VAL A 349 12.46 14.55 -6.82
N LEU A 350 11.28 13.94 -6.79
CA LEU A 350 10.16 14.39 -5.99
C LEU A 350 10.29 13.83 -4.57
N MET A 351 10.42 14.69 -3.58
CA MET A 351 10.13 14.39 -2.19
C MET A 351 8.69 14.84 -1.93
N GLY A 352 7.77 13.92 -2.13
CA GLY A 352 6.35 14.22 -2.35
C GLY A 352 5.46 14.12 -1.12
N ALA A 353 6.02 13.75 0.03
CA ALA A 353 5.28 13.55 1.26
C ALA A 353 6.03 14.12 2.47
N ALA A 354 5.29 14.47 3.50
CA ALA A 354 5.87 14.99 4.73
C ALA A 354 4.94 14.78 5.93
N LEU A 355 5.54 14.39 7.06
CA LEU A 355 4.96 14.58 8.38
C LEU A 355 5.60 15.80 9.03
N ASP A 356 4.81 16.81 9.31
CA ASP A 356 5.24 17.88 10.21
C ASP A 356 4.97 17.43 11.66
N LYS A 357 6.01 16.97 12.34
CA LYS A 357 5.92 16.47 13.72
C LYS A 357 5.46 17.53 14.74
N LYS A 358 5.59 18.83 14.42
CA LYS A 358 5.17 19.94 15.32
C LYS A 358 3.67 20.16 15.26
N THR A 359 3.08 20.05 14.08
CA THR A 359 1.67 20.32 13.83
C THR A 359 0.85 19.03 13.62
N ASP A 360 1.49 17.87 13.58
CA ASP A 360 0.93 16.55 13.24
C ASP A 360 0.25 16.52 11.86
N ILE A 361 0.70 17.39 10.94
CA ILE A 361 0.16 17.49 9.60
C ILE A 361 0.85 16.46 8.69
N VAL A 362 0.04 15.58 8.11
CA VAL A 362 0.47 14.64 7.06
C VAL A 362 0.12 15.20 5.70
N SER A 363 1.09 15.20 4.80
CA SER A 363 0.95 15.66 3.42
C SER A 363 1.37 14.56 2.44
N GLY A 364 0.74 14.57 1.27
CA GLY A 364 1.10 13.73 0.13
C GLY A 364 1.17 14.54 -1.15
N SER A 365 1.36 13.88 -2.28
CA SER A 365 1.36 14.52 -3.59
C SER A 365 0.44 13.79 -4.57
N MET A 366 -0.17 14.58 -5.47
CA MET A 366 -0.92 14.11 -6.63
C MET A 366 -0.07 14.32 -7.87
N LEU A 367 0.27 13.23 -8.55
CA LEU A 367 0.93 13.28 -9.85
C LEU A 367 -0.14 13.08 -10.93
N THR A 368 -0.20 14.00 -11.88
CA THR A 368 -1.09 13.88 -13.04
C THR A 368 -0.27 13.69 -14.29
N LEU A 369 -0.35 12.49 -14.88
CA LEU A 369 0.36 12.07 -16.07
C LEU A 369 -0.52 12.30 -17.29
N ALA A 370 -0.23 13.33 -18.05
CA ALA A 370 -1.04 13.71 -19.21
C ALA A 370 -0.18 14.28 -20.34
N LYS A 371 -0.48 13.92 -21.58
CA LYS A 371 0.16 14.47 -22.80
C LYS A 371 1.70 14.49 -22.72
N GLY A 372 2.30 13.42 -22.21
CA GLY A 372 3.76 13.30 -22.07
C GLY A 372 4.37 14.19 -20.97
N LYS A 373 3.59 14.69 -20.03
CA LYS A 373 4.02 15.54 -18.92
C LYS A 373 3.54 14.99 -17.61
N ILE A 374 4.27 15.32 -16.53
CA ILE A 374 3.91 14.99 -15.16
C ILE A 374 3.71 16.30 -14.41
N ASN A 375 2.48 16.59 -13.98
CA ASN A 375 2.22 17.69 -13.08
C ASN A 375 2.17 17.14 -11.65
N VAL A 376 2.78 17.86 -10.72
CA VAL A 376 2.81 17.50 -9.29
C VAL A 376 2.10 18.59 -8.51
N ASP A 377 1.17 18.19 -7.65
CA ASP A 377 0.51 19.06 -6.67
C ASP A 377 0.66 18.43 -5.29
N PHE A 378 0.81 19.26 -4.25
CA PHE A 378 0.85 18.81 -2.87
C PHE A 378 -0.49 19.02 -2.17
N ILE A 379 -0.83 18.13 -1.25
CA ILE A 379 -2.05 18.23 -0.46
C ILE A 379 -1.81 17.69 0.94
N ASP A 380 -2.46 18.28 1.95
CA ASP A 380 -2.43 17.77 3.31
C ASP A 380 -3.81 17.23 3.75
N HIS A 381 -3.85 16.59 4.92
CA HIS A 381 -5.07 15.99 5.44
C HIS A 381 -6.15 17.02 5.85
N LEU A 382 -5.81 18.30 5.94
CA LEU A 382 -6.74 19.40 6.17
C LEU A 382 -7.29 19.96 4.85
N GLY A 383 -6.86 19.41 3.70
CA GLY A 383 -7.30 19.84 2.37
C GLY A 383 -6.54 21.04 1.81
N LYS A 384 -5.48 21.51 2.49
CA LYS A 384 -4.66 22.61 1.98
C LYS A 384 -3.82 22.12 0.82
N LYS A 385 -3.98 22.79 -0.32
CA LYS A 385 -3.24 22.50 -1.56
C LYS A 385 -2.03 23.41 -1.70
N GLY A 386 -0.95 22.87 -2.27
CA GLY A 386 0.24 23.59 -2.70
C GLY A 386 0.57 23.20 -4.13
N SER A 387 0.93 24.16 -4.96
CA SER A 387 1.42 23.88 -6.31
C SER A 387 2.83 23.28 -6.23
N GLY A 388 3.05 22.22 -6.98
CA GLY A 388 4.35 21.68 -7.26
C GLY A 388 4.88 22.18 -8.61
N GLU A 389 5.47 21.29 -9.36
CA GLU A 389 6.15 21.59 -10.63
C GLU A 389 5.56 20.78 -11.77
N ARG A 390 5.70 21.30 -12.98
CA ARG A 390 5.40 20.59 -14.22
C ARG A 390 6.68 20.06 -14.83
N ILE A 391 6.82 18.75 -14.88
CA ILE A 391 7.94 18.05 -15.45
C ILE A 391 7.57 17.65 -16.88
N SER A 392 8.38 18.08 -17.85
CA SER A 392 8.27 17.65 -19.24
C SER A 392 9.10 16.39 -19.43
N ASN A 393 8.64 15.47 -20.28
CA ASN A 393 9.48 14.35 -20.70
C ASN A 393 10.72 14.92 -21.41
N PRO A 394 11.92 14.38 -21.14
CA PRO A 394 13.14 14.75 -21.86
C PRO A 394 13.07 14.37 -23.33
#